data_cca39ff8b3f2f5e8539294c7438eb680
#
_entry.id   cca39ff8b3f2f5e8539294c7438eb680
#
_cell.length_a   1.000
_cell.length_b   1.000
_cell.length_c   1.000
_cell.angle_alpha   90.00
_cell.angle_beta   90.00
_cell.angle_gamma   90.00
#
_symmetry.space_group_name_H-M   'P 1'
#
loop_
_entity.id
_entity.type
_entity.pdbx_description
1 polymer ?
#
loop_
_entity_poly.entity_id
_entity_poly.type
_entity_poly.pdbx_seq_one_letter_code
_entity_poly.pdbx_strand_id
1 'polypeptide(L)'
;MLKICFAGLGSIGKRHLRDLAKIIKSSERSIDALRSGHGNEIQKDILEQINTIYHDISELPKDYDIIFITNPTYLHYDTIKELVGHTKHMFIEKPVFQFPIQDVSELNLKSSSVYYVAAPLRYGPVVSKLKELVTKENVYSVRAICSSYLPDWRKGTDYRKNYSAIKEKGGGVELDLIHEMDYITYLFGMPQEVKHYAGKFSDLEIDSDDLGVYLLKYSEKLIEILLDYFGRKARREIELYCKDYTIVGDLINNTIIYRYSDHIEELPLKEDNDFVDEIKAFLAMTEGSRINDNDIEHANEVLKLALKRG
;
A
#
# COMPACT_ATOMS: atom_id res chain seq x y z
N MET A 1 9.31 27.30 0.69
CA MET A 1 8.67 26.64 -0.45
C MET A 1 9.22 25.24 -0.50
N LEU A 2 8.35 24.23 -0.39
CA LEU A 2 8.71 22.81 -0.34
C LEU A 2 9.11 22.33 -1.75
N LYS A 3 10.30 21.78 -1.91
CA LYS A 3 10.78 21.22 -3.18
C LYS A 3 10.46 19.74 -3.25
N ILE A 4 9.67 19.34 -4.22
CA ILE A 4 9.13 17.97 -4.36
C ILE A 4 9.48 17.42 -5.74
N CYS A 5 9.86 16.15 -5.82
CA CYS A 5 9.99 15.45 -7.09
C CYS A 5 9.15 14.18 -7.12
N PHE A 6 8.52 13.90 -8.26
CA PHE A 6 7.84 12.62 -8.50
C PHE A 6 8.68 11.74 -9.44
N ALA A 7 9.26 10.68 -8.91
CA ALA A 7 9.92 9.65 -9.70
C ALA A 7 8.84 8.67 -10.23
N GLY A 8 8.33 8.98 -11.42
CA GLY A 8 7.21 8.31 -12.06
C GLY A 8 5.90 9.11 -11.99
N LEU A 9 5.23 9.28 -13.13
CA LEU A 9 3.90 9.90 -13.25
C LEU A 9 2.92 8.94 -13.92
N GLY A 10 2.86 7.69 -13.40
CA GLY A 10 1.82 6.73 -13.72
C GLY A 10 0.48 7.14 -13.10
N SER A 11 -0.49 6.23 -13.06
CA SER A 11 -1.82 6.48 -12.45
C SER A 11 -1.70 6.89 -10.99
N ILE A 12 -0.86 6.20 -10.22
CA ILE A 12 -0.71 6.47 -8.78
C ILE A 12 0.07 7.76 -8.53
N GLY A 13 1.15 8.04 -9.26
CA GLY A 13 1.89 9.29 -9.10
C GLY A 13 1.03 10.52 -9.42
N LYS A 14 0.18 10.45 -10.47
CA LYS A 14 -0.80 11.50 -10.77
C LYS A 14 -1.84 11.67 -9.66
N ARG A 15 -2.28 10.58 -9.03
CA ARG A 15 -3.20 10.61 -7.89
C ARG A 15 -2.56 11.32 -6.71
N HIS A 16 -1.38 10.89 -6.29
CA HIS A 16 -0.66 11.55 -5.18
C HIS A 16 -0.39 13.02 -5.43
N LEU A 17 -0.06 13.41 -6.67
CA LEU A 17 0.13 14.81 -7.02
C LEU A 17 -1.17 15.62 -6.83
N ARG A 18 -2.32 15.08 -7.28
CA ARG A 18 -3.63 15.72 -7.06
C ARG A 18 -4.00 15.79 -5.57
N ASP A 19 -3.71 14.73 -4.81
CA ASP A 19 -4.03 14.68 -3.39
C ASP A 19 -3.12 15.61 -2.59
N LEU A 20 -1.84 15.69 -2.92
CA LEU A 20 -0.89 16.67 -2.37
C LEU A 20 -1.35 18.13 -2.65
N ALA A 21 -1.92 18.37 -3.83
CA ALA A 21 -2.45 19.68 -4.22
C ALA A 21 -3.65 20.14 -3.38
N LYS A 22 -4.37 19.22 -2.74
CA LYS A 22 -5.45 19.55 -1.79
C LYS A 22 -4.90 19.99 -0.43
N ILE A 23 -3.66 19.62 -0.11
CA ILE A 23 -3.04 19.83 1.20
C ILE A 23 -2.14 21.04 1.20
N ILE A 24 -1.27 21.20 0.16
CA ILE A 24 -0.26 22.25 0.06
C ILE A 24 -0.60 23.17 -1.12
N LYS A 25 -0.69 24.47 -0.85
CA LYS A 25 -0.98 25.47 -1.89
C LYS A 25 0.16 25.55 -2.92
N SER A 26 -0.17 25.92 -4.15
CA SER A 26 0.82 26.05 -5.23
C SER A 26 1.92 27.08 -4.93
N SER A 27 1.62 28.13 -4.15
CA SER A 27 2.60 29.12 -3.72
C SER A 27 3.59 28.62 -2.65
N GLU A 28 3.31 27.48 -2.04
CA GLU A 28 4.10 26.90 -0.94
C GLU A 28 4.96 25.71 -1.39
N ARG A 29 4.80 25.24 -2.64
CA ARG A 29 5.50 24.10 -3.21
C ARG A 29 6.06 24.37 -4.60
N SER A 30 7.13 23.66 -4.96
CA SER A 30 7.65 23.50 -6.31
C SER A 30 7.73 22.01 -6.63
N ILE A 31 7.18 21.59 -7.75
CA ILE A 31 7.08 20.16 -8.13
C ILE A 31 7.83 19.92 -9.42
N ASP A 32 8.77 19.00 -9.40
CA ASP A 32 9.44 18.46 -10.57
C ASP A 32 9.04 16.99 -10.79
N ALA A 33 9.31 16.45 -11.97
CA ALA A 33 9.03 15.07 -12.28
C ALA A 33 10.22 14.41 -13.00
N LEU A 34 10.56 13.18 -12.59
CA LEU A 34 11.47 12.31 -13.30
C LEU A 34 10.69 11.27 -14.07
N ARG A 35 10.87 11.19 -15.40
CA ARG A 35 10.14 10.27 -16.29
C ARG A 35 11.06 9.61 -17.30
N SER A 36 10.81 8.34 -17.62
CA SER A 36 11.53 7.61 -18.68
C SER A 36 11.30 8.12 -20.12
N GLY A 37 10.32 9.01 -20.31
CA GLY A 37 9.92 9.44 -21.66
C GLY A 37 9.01 8.48 -22.43
N HIS A 38 8.86 7.23 -21.98
CA HIS A 38 8.08 6.17 -22.69
C HIS A 38 6.64 6.01 -22.19
N GLY A 39 6.19 6.84 -21.24
CA GLY A 39 4.83 6.76 -20.68
C GLY A 39 3.78 7.52 -21.50
N ASN A 40 2.50 7.33 -21.13
CA ASN A 40 1.39 8.06 -21.72
C ASN A 40 1.56 9.58 -21.57
N GLU A 41 0.89 10.34 -22.43
CA GLU A 41 0.81 11.79 -22.37
C GLU A 41 0.29 12.27 -21.00
N ILE A 42 0.87 13.37 -20.52
CA ILE A 42 0.46 13.96 -19.24
C ILE A 42 -0.78 14.82 -19.46
N GLN A 43 -1.79 14.61 -18.63
CA GLN A 43 -2.99 15.43 -18.62
C GLN A 43 -2.63 16.89 -18.26
N LYS A 44 -3.35 17.85 -18.86
CA LYS A 44 -3.09 19.28 -18.70
C LYS A 44 -3.11 19.75 -17.23
N ASP A 45 -4.07 19.26 -16.45
CA ASP A 45 -4.21 19.56 -15.01
C ASP A 45 -3.01 19.13 -14.16
N ILE A 46 -2.31 18.08 -14.59
CA ILE A 46 -1.07 17.62 -13.97
C ILE A 46 0.12 18.44 -14.46
N LEU A 47 0.18 18.68 -15.78
CA LEU A 47 1.29 19.42 -16.40
C LEU A 47 1.41 20.86 -15.84
N GLU A 48 0.28 21.53 -15.60
CA GLU A 48 0.22 22.88 -15.03
C GLU A 48 0.76 22.95 -13.57
N GLN A 49 0.93 21.82 -12.89
CA GLN A 49 1.47 21.75 -11.54
C GLN A 49 2.97 21.43 -11.48
N ILE A 50 3.57 21.08 -12.64
CA ILE A 50 4.96 20.65 -12.73
C ILE A 50 5.82 21.79 -13.24
N ASN A 51 6.91 22.08 -12.53
CA ASN A 51 7.87 23.11 -12.92
C ASN A 51 8.82 22.59 -14.00
N THR A 52 9.44 21.42 -13.77
CA THR A 52 10.42 20.83 -14.68
C THR A 52 10.21 19.32 -14.81
N ILE A 53 10.37 18.79 -16.02
CA ILE A 53 10.39 17.36 -16.28
C ILE A 53 11.81 16.97 -16.66
N TYR A 54 12.40 16.06 -15.89
CA TYR A 54 13.70 15.45 -16.14
C TYR A 54 13.52 14.05 -16.72
N HIS A 55 14.51 13.63 -17.51
CA HIS A 55 14.54 12.29 -18.12
C HIS A 55 15.72 11.45 -17.66
N ASP A 56 16.68 12.08 -17.00
CA ASP A 56 17.88 11.43 -16.46
C ASP A 56 18.07 11.88 -14.99
N ILE A 57 18.43 10.93 -14.13
CA ILE A 57 18.68 11.19 -12.69
C ILE A 57 19.88 12.14 -12.52
N SER A 58 20.87 12.08 -13.41
CA SER A 58 22.05 12.93 -13.35
C SER A 58 21.74 14.43 -13.50
N GLU A 59 20.60 14.78 -14.09
CA GLU A 59 20.13 16.15 -14.27
C GLU A 59 19.35 16.68 -13.05
N LEU A 60 18.94 15.79 -12.13
CA LEU A 60 18.13 16.18 -10.98
C LEU A 60 18.91 17.00 -9.96
N PRO A 61 18.31 18.09 -9.42
CA PRO A 61 18.81 18.75 -8.23
C PRO A 61 19.02 17.78 -7.06
N LYS A 62 19.92 18.15 -6.13
CA LYS A 62 20.23 17.33 -4.93
C LYS A 62 19.69 17.95 -3.64
N ASP A 63 18.70 18.82 -3.75
CA ASP A 63 18.16 19.60 -2.65
C ASP A 63 16.63 19.50 -2.51
N TYR A 64 16.05 18.38 -2.94
CA TYR A 64 14.63 18.11 -2.70
C TYR A 64 14.35 17.91 -1.21
N ASP A 65 13.24 18.44 -0.76
CA ASP A 65 12.72 18.11 0.58
C ASP A 65 12.08 16.73 0.57
N ILE A 66 11.31 16.41 -0.48
CA ILE A 66 10.59 15.13 -0.62
C ILE A 66 10.71 14.58 -2.05
N ILE A 67 10.98 13.29 -2.16
CA ILE A 67 10.77 12.55 -3.42
C ILE A 67 9.69 11.49 -3.23
N PHE A 68 8.70 11.49 -4.13
CA PHE A 68 7.71 10.43 -4.26
C PHE A 68 8.21 9.38 -5.24
N ILE A 69 8.39 8.14 -4.78
CA ILE A 69 8.77 6.98 -5.61
C ILE A 69 7.48 6.31 -6.05
N THR A 70 7.07 6.56 -7.29
CA THR A 70 5.78 6.12 -7.87
C THR A 70 5.94 5.52 -9.27
N ASN A 71 7.16 5.11 -9.61
CA ASN A 71 7.50 4.33 -10.78
C ASN A 71 7.11 2.83 -10.58
N PRO A 72 7.27 1.95 -11.59
CA PRO A 72 6.98 0.52 -11.42
C PRO A 72 7.79 -0.14 -10.31
N THR A 73 7.14 -1.01 -9.53
CA THR A 73 7.70 -1.65 -8.34
C THR A 73 9.07 -2.31 -8.56
N TYR A 74 9.28 -2.94 -9.71
CA TYR A 74 10.56 -3.61 -10.04
C TYR A 74 11.74 -2.63 -10.16
N LEU A 75 11.48 -1.33 -10.26
CA LEU A 75 12.50 -0.26 -10.29
C LEU A 75 12.72 0.40 -8.92
N HIS A 76 11.90 0.12 -7.91
CA HIS A 76 11.95 0.85 -6.64
C HIS A 76 13.33 0.78 -5.99
N TYR A 77 13.94 -0.41 -5.92
CA TYR A 77 15.24 -0.60 -5.28
C TYR A 77 16.32 0.32 -5.86
N ASP A 78 16.51 0.26 -7.18
CA ASP A 78 17.53 1.05 -7.87
C ASP A 78 17.19 2.55 -7.77
N THR A 79 15.92 2.93 -7.96
CA THR A 79 15.48 4.32 -7.87
C THR A 79 15.71 4.91 -6.47
N ILE A 80 15.40 4.17 -5.41
CA ILE A 80 15.65 4.61 -4.02
C ILE A 80 17.16 4.78 -3.80
N LYS A 81 17.96 3.79 -4.20
CA LYS A 81 19.42 3.80 -4.04
C LYS A 81 20.09 4.97 -4.74
N GLU A 82 19.64 5.31 -5.95
CA GLU A 82 20.16 6.43 -6.73
C GLU A 82 19.70 7.78 -6.19
N LEU A 83 18.44 7.88 -5.72
CA LEU A 83 17.83 9.14 -5.30
C LEU A 83 18.01 9.48 -3.81
N VAL A 84 18.56 8.57 -2.99
CA VAL A 84 18.78 8.81 -1.55
C VAL A 84 19.66 10.04 -1.29
N GLY A 85 20.60 10.34 -2.20
CA GLY A 85 21.47 11.51 -2.16
C GLY A 85 20.80 12.82 -2.59
N HIS A 86 19.62 12.77 -3.21
CA HIS A 86 18.93 13.91 -3.81
C HIS A 86 17.86 14.54 -2.93
N THR A 87 17.49 13.90 -1.82
CA THR A 87 16.35 14.31 -1.00
C THR A 87 16.61 14.21 0.49
N LYS A 88 15.76 14.87 1.29
CA LYS A 88 15.69 14.70 2.74
C LYS A 88 14.78 13.53 3.10
N HIS A 89 13.61 13.37 2.45
CA HIS A 89 12.60 12.38 2.78
C HIS A 89 12.06 11.69 1.52
N MET A 90 11.54 10.47 1.64
CA MET A 90 10.88 9.76 0.54
C MET A 90 9.52 9.23 0.97
N PHE A 91 8.53 9.39 0.08
CA PHE A 91 7.28 8.65 0.08
C PHE A 91 7.38 7.58 -1.01
N ILE A 92 7.26 6.31 -0.65
CA ILE A 92 7.53 5.18 -1.53
C ILE A 92 6.25 4.39 -1.74
N GLU A 93 5.87 4.14 -2.98
CA GLU A 93 4.71 3.30 -3.28
C GLU A 93 4.91 1.82 -2.90
N LYS A 94 3.79 1.19 -2.55
CA LYS A 94 3.74 -0.25 -2.26
C LYS A 94 3.67 -1.09 -3.55
N PRO A 95 4.12 -2.35 -3.53
CA PRO A 95 5.04 -2.92 -2.54
C PRO A 95 6.38 -2.20 -2.56
N VAL A 96 7.07 -2.17 -1.41
CA VAL A 96 8.35 -1.46 -1.31
C VAL A 96 9.37 -1.93 -2.36
N PHE A 97 9.41 -3.25 -2.63
CA PHE A 97 10.22 -3.89 -3.65
C PHE A 97 9.41 -4.99 -4.36
N GLN A 98 9.89 -5.45 -5.52
CA GLN A 98 9.33 -6.62 -6.20
C GLN A 98 9.67 -7.93 -5.46
N PHE A 99 10.87 -8.01 -4.91
CA PHE A 99 11.35 -9.11 -4.09
C PHE A 99 11.96 -8.57 -2.80
N PRO A 100 11.82 -9.28 -1.67
CA PRO A 100 12.40 -8.82 -0.42
C PRO A 100 13.93 -8.81 -0.52
N ILE A 101 14.53 -7.76 0.03
CA ILE A 101 15.98 -7.64 0.12
C ILE A 101 16.49 -8.20 1.46
N GLN A 102 17.75 -8.65 1.46
CA GLN A 102 18.37 -9.24 2.65
C GLN A 102 18.82 -8.16 3.63
N ASP A 103 19.40 -7.08 3.12
CA ASP A 103 19.98 -6.02 3.93
C ASP A 103 19.57 -4.63 3.41
N VAL A 104 18.75 -3.95 4.18
CA VAL A 104 18.29 -2.58 3.89
C VAL A 104 19.43 -1.57 3.97
N SER A 105 20.51 -1.88 4.70
CA SER A 105 21.67 -0.98 4.83
C SER A 105 22.38 -0.69 3.49
N GLU A 106 22.24 -1.57 2.50
CA GLU A 106 22.76 -1.36 1.14
C GLU A 106 22.17 -0.14 0.41
N LEU A 107 21.03 0.37 0.87
CA LEU A 107 20.40 1.57 0.33
C LEU A 107 21.05 2.88 0.83
N ASN A 108 21.96 2.80 1.82
CA ASN A 108 22.63 3.95 2.42
C ASN A 108 21.67 5.04 2.92
N LEU A 109 20.58 4.63 3.58
CA LEU A 109 19.56 5.52 4.11
C LEU A 109 20.13 6.43 5.20
N LYS A 110 19.70 7.70 5.20
CA LYS A 110 20.12 8.67 6.21
C LYS A 110 19.25 8.52 7.47
N SER A 111 19.84 8.41 8.64
CA SER A 111 19.11 8.23 9.92
C SER A 111 18.25 9.43 10.31
N SER A 112 18.55 10.63 9.79
CA SER A 112 17.75 11.85 10.01
C SER A 112 16.58 12.00 9.06
N SER A 113 16.38 11.07 8.15
CA SER A 113 15.40 11.14 7.08
C SER A 113 14.21 10.20 7.33
N VAL A 114 13.05 10.55 6.77
CA VAL A 114 11.87 9.70 6.76
C VAL A 114 11.79 9.01 5.40
N TYR A 115 11.76 7.69 5.42
CA TYR A 115 11.52 6.82 4.27
C TYR A 115 10.24 6.04 4.55
N TYR A 116 9.09 6.59 4.16
CA TYR A 116 7.78 6.02 4.42
C TYR A 116 7.31 5.20 3.23
N VAL A 117 6.80 4.00 3.48
CA VAL A 117 6.18 3.16 2.45
C VAL A 117 4.66 3.26 2.53
N ALA A 118 4.02 3.47 1.40
CA ALA A 118 2.57 3.70 1.33
C ALA A 118 1.75 2.53 1.89
N ALA A 119 0.82 2.88 2.78
CA ALA A 119 -0.11 1.97 3.41
C ALA A 119 -1.49 2.65 3.62
N PRO A 120 -2.17 3.09 2.52
CA PRO A 120 -3.35 3.95 2.60
C PRO A 120 -4.47 3.34 3.44
N LEU A 121 -4.69 2.02 3.42
CA LEU A 121 -5.75 1.39 4.20
C LEU A 121 -5.61 1.55 5.71
N ARG A 122 -4.41 1.81 6.25
CA ARG A 122 -4.22 2.13 7.67
C ARG A 122 -4.92 3.43 8.07
N TYR A 123 -5.13 4.34 7.11
CA TYR A 123 -5.79 5.65 7.29
C TYR A 123 -7.28 5.61 6.96
N GLY A 124 -7.77 4.50 6.41
CA GLY A 124 -9.18 4.27 6.16
C GLY A 124 -9.98 4.12 7.46
N PRO A 125 -11.28 4.51 7.45
CA PRO A 125 -12.10 4.57 8.66
C PRO A 125 -12.26 3.20 9.33
N VAL A 126 -12.32 2.12 8.53
CA VAL A 126 -12.50 0.75 9.07
C VAL A 126 -11.24 0.28 9.81
N VAL A 127 -10.05 0.35 9.17
CA VAL A 127 -8.81 -0.10 9.82
C VAL A 127 -8.47 0.77 11.02
N SER A 128 -8.68 2.09 10.93
CA SER A 128 -8.52 3.02 12.06
C SER A 128 -9.42 2.63 13.24
N LYS A 129 -10.70 2.30 12.96
CA LYS A 129 -11.64 1.86 13.99
C LYS A 129 -11.25 0.49 14.58
N LEU A 130 -10.84 -0.44 13.74
CA LEU A 130 -10.35 -1.75 14.19
C LEU A 130 -9.11 -1.62 15.08
N LYS A 131 -8.20 -0.67 14.79
CA LYS A 131 -7.03 -0.41 15.64
C LYS A 131 -7.40 -0.02 17.08
N GLU A 132 -8.47 0.74 17.24
CA GLU A 132 -9.01 1.05 18.58
C GLU A 132 -9.64 -0.19 19.25
N LEU A 133 -10.38 -0.99 18.48
CA LEU A 133 -11.11 -2.14 19.00
C LEU A 133 -10.17 -3.27 19.45
N VAL A 134 -9.15 -3.61 18.67
CA VAL A 134 -8.22 -4.70 19.02
C VAL A 134 -7.42 -4.46 20.30
N THR A 135 -7.35 -3.22 20.78
CA THR A 135 -6.73 -2.91 22.08
C THR A 135 -7.67 -3.12 23.27
N LYS A 136 -8.98 -3.23 23.02
CA LYS A 136 -10.03 -3.34 24.04
C LYS A 136 -10.65 -4.73 24.08
N GLU A 137 -10.61 -5.44 22.94
CA GLU A 137 -11.29 -6.71 22.76
C GLU A 137 -10.32 -7.89 22.90
N ASN A 138 -10.80 -8.98 23.49
CA ASN A 138 -10.09 -10.25 23.48
C ASN A 138 -10.43 -11.01 22.20
N VAL A 139 -9.58 -10.85 21.19
CA VAL A 139 -9.75 -11.46 19.87
C VAL A 139 -9.10 -12.85 19.86
N TYR A 140 -9.89 -13.89 19.65
CA TYR A 140 -9.44 -15.30 19.59
C TYR A 140 -8.86 -15.69 18.24
N SER A 141 -9.49 -15.22 17.16
CA SER A 141 -9.09 -15.51 15.79
C SER A 141 -9.50 -14.37 14.87
N VAL A 142 -8.84 -14.27 13.72
CA VAL A 142 -9.15 -13.26 12.68
C VAL A 142 -9.20 -13.93 11.33
N ARG A 143 -10.11 -13.48 10.48
CA ARG A 143 -10.17 -13.83 9.07
C ARG A 143 -10.20 -12.56 8.24
N ALA A 144 -9.24 -12.37 7.33
CA ALA A 144 -9.21 -11.30 6.36
C ALA A 144 -9.43 -11.86 4.95
N ILE A 145 -10.28 -11.21 4.17
CA ILE A 145 -10.61 -11.64 2.81
C ILE A 145 -10.51 -10.43 1.89
N CYS A 146 -9.74 -10.58 0.80
CA CYS A 146 -9.78 -9.68 -0.34
C CYS A 146 -10.00 -10.50 -1.60
N SER A 147 -11.20 -10.41 -2.15
CA SER A 147 -11.68 -11.20 -3.27
C SER A 147 -12.35 -10.29 -4.28
N SER A 148 -11.93 -10.35 -5.54
CA SER A 148 -12.53 -9.54 -6.60
C SER A 148 -12.17 -10.09 -7.98
N TYR A 149 -12.96 -9.73 -9.00
CA TYR A 149 -12.77 -10.24 -10.35
C TYR A 149 -11.80 -9.37 -11.14
N LEU A 150 -10.59 -9.85 -11.36
CA LEU A 150 -9.51 -9.10 -12.03
C LEU A 150 -9.92 -8.43 -13.37
N PRO A 151 -10.71 -9.08 -14.27
CA PRO A 151 -11.17 -8.45 -15.48
C PRO A 151 -12.02 -7.19 -15.28
N ASP A 152 -12.68 -7.04 -14.12
CA ASP A 152 -13.54 -5.89 -13.82
C ASP A 152 -12.77 -4.71 -13.22
N TRP A 153 -11.50 -4.87 -12.84
CA TRP A 153 -10.72 -3.82 -12.18
C TRP A 153 -10.51 -2.59 -13.06
N ARG A 154 -10.41 -2.77 -14.37
CA ARG A 154 -10.16 -1.67 -15.33
C ARG A 154 -11.06 -1.82 -16.54
N LYS A 155 -12.24 -1.24 -16.45
CA LYS A 155 -13.22 -1.26 -17.54
C LYS A 155 -12.63 -0.77 -18.87
N GLY A 156 -12.89 -1.49 -19.94
CA GLY A 156 -12.43 -1.15 -21.28
C GLY A 156 -10.96 -1.48 -21.60
N THR A 157 -10.26 -2.15 -20.69
CA THR A 157 -8.91 -2.64 -20.94
C THR A 157 -8.86 -4.17 -20.94
N ASP A 158 -7.98 -4.74 -21.74
CA ASP A 158 -7.70 -6.17 -21.71
C ASP A 158 -6.86 -6.49 -20.45
N TYR A 159 -7.48 -7.16 -19.46
CA TYR A 159 -6.84 -7.48 -18.18
C TYR A 159 -5.56 -8.31 -18.33
N ARG A 160 -5.45 -9.12 -19.39
CA ARG A 160 -4.28 -9.98 -19.69
C ARG A 160 -3.02 -9.18 -19.96
N LYS A 161 -3.16 -7.90 -20.36
CA LYS A 161 -2.06 -6.97 -20.65
C LYS A 161 -1.66 -6.11 -19.45
N ASN A 162 -2.43 -6.15 -18.37
CA ASN A 162 -2.13 -5.44 -17.14
C ASN A 162 -0.98 -6.12 -16.39
N TYR A 163 -0.20 -5.34 -15.64
CA TYR A 163 0.90 -5.88 -14.85
C TYR A 163 0.44 -6.98 -13.88
N SER A 164 -0.76 -6.85 -13.30
CA SER A 164 -1.37 -7.82 -12.39
C SER A 164 -1.45 -9.24 -12.97
N ALA A 165 -1.62 -9.34 -14.30
CA ALA A 165 -1.70 -10.61 -15.01
C ALA A 165 -0.33 -11.21 -15.35
N ILE A 166 0.76 -10.44 -15.20
CA ILE A 166 2.09 -10.79 -15.71
C ILE A 166 3.05 -10.95 -14.54
N LYS A 167 3.44 -12.20 -14.24
CA LYS A 167 4.30 -12.55 -13.10
C LYS A 167 5.66 -11.83 -13.14
N GLU A 168 6.28 -11.77 -14.31
CA GLU A 168 7.58 -11.10 -14.51
C GLU A 168 7.53 -9.60 -14.18
N LYS A 169 6.35 -8.96 -14.33
CA LYS A 169 6.14 -7.55 -13.99
C LYS A 169 5.74 -7.31 -12.54
N GLY A 170 5.80 -8.35 -11.69
CA GLY A 170 5.36 -8.27 -10.30
C GLY A 170 3.86 -8.43 -10.12
N GLY A 171 3.17 -9.09 -11.07
CA GLY A 171 1.76 -9.44 -10.93
C GLY A 171 1.55 -10.62 -9.98
N GLY A 172 0.32 -10.74 -9.49
CA GLY A 172 -0.14 -11.78 -8.59
C GLY A 172 -0.77 -11.22 -7.32
N VAL A 173 -1.66 -11.99 -6.72
CA VAL A 173 -2.44 -11.59 -5.54
C VAL A 173 -1.56 -11.18 -4.36
N GLU A 174 -0.40 -11.82 -4.21
CA GLU A 174 0.52 -11.60 -3.09
C GLU A 174 1.06 -10.16 -3.04
N LEU A 175 1.37 -9.58 -4.21
CA LEU A 175 1.93 -8.23 -4.35
C LEU A 175 0.85 -7.17 -4.52
N ASP A 176 -0.17 -7.46 -5.35
CA ASP A 176 -1.25 -6.50 -5.59
C ASP A 176 -2.07 -6.26 -4.34
N LEU A 177 -2.38 -7.35 -3.61
CA LEU A 177 -3.21 -7.35 -2.41
C LEU A 177 -2.36 -7.43 -1.12
N ILE A 178 -1.12 -6.92 -1.14
CA ILE A 178 -0.23 -6.90 0.04
C ILE A 178 -0.82 -6.09 1.20
N HIS A 179 -1.78 -5.24 0.92
CA HIS A 179 -2.46 -4.42 1.93
C HIS A 179 -3.07 -5.26 3.07
N GLU A 180 -3.53 -6.48 2.77
CA GLU A 180 -4.11 -7.36 3.77
C GLU A 180 -3.05 -7.83 4.77
N MET A 181 -1.87 -8.19 4.30
CA MET A 181 -0.74 -8.50 5.17
C MET A 181 -0.29 -7.27 5.95
N ASP A 182 -0.25 -6.11 5.29
CA ASP A 182 0.16 -4.84 5.89
C ASP A 182 -0.76 -4.44 7.06
N TYR A 183 -2.09 -4.35 6.85
CA TYR A 183 -2.95 -3.93 7.96
C TYR A 183 -3.11 -5.00 9.05
N ILE A 184 -2.96 -6.28 8.74
CA ILE A 184 -2.95 -7.33 9.77
C ILE A 184 -1.72 -7.18 10.67
N THR A 185 -0.53 -6.99 10.10
CA THR A 185 0.68 -6.75 10.91
C THR A 185 0.62 -5.41 11.65
N TYR A 186 0.01 -4.39 11.08
CA TYR A 186 -0.26 -3.12 11.76
C TYR A 186 -1.19 -3.27 12.96
N LEU A 187 -2.24 -4.09 12.87
CA LEU A 187 -3.21 -4.32 13.94
C LEU A 187 -2.67 -5.22 15.06
N PHE A 188 -1.96 -6.29 14.72
CA PHE A 188 -1.60 -7.39 15.62
C PHE A 188 -0.09 -7.59 15.82
N GLY A 189 0.75 -6.82 15.16
CA GLY A 189 2.20 -7.01 15.14
C GLY A 189 2.63 -8.15 14.21
N MET A 190 3.92 -8.47 14.22
CA MET A 190 4.49 -9.54 13.39
C MET A 190 4.14 -10.92 13.95
N PRO A 191 3.73 -11.89 13.08
CA PRO A 191 3.43 -13.26 13.50
C PRO A 191 4.70 -14.03 13.84
N GLN A 192 4.58 -15.06 14.69
CA GLN A 192 5.67 -15.97 15.02
C GLN A 192 5.97 -16.96 13.88
N GLU A 193 4.93 -17.36 13.14
CA GLU A 193 5.02 -18.32 12.03
C GLU A 193 4.00 -17.96 10.95
N VAL A 194 4.38 -18.17 9.69
CA VAL A 194 3.50 -18.03 8.52
C VAL A 194 3.54 -19.33 7.73
N LYS A 195 2.35 -19.88 7.42
CA LYS A 195 2.16 -20.91 6.38
C LYS A 195 1.40 -20.28 5.23
N HIS A 196 1.91 -20.46 4.03
CA HIS A 196 1.37 -19.80 2.85
C HIS A 196 1.31 -20.77 1.66
N TYR A 197 0.18 -20.77 1.00
CA TYR A 197 -0.06 -21.45 -0.27
C TYR A 197 -0.56 -20.45 -1.29
N ALA A 198 0.13 -20.35 -2.42
CA ALA A 198 -0.30 -19.53 -3.54
C ALA A 198 -0.10 -20.25 -4.86
N GLY A 199 -0.84 -19.83 -5.87
CA GLY A 199 -0.75 -20.41 -7.20
C GLY A 199 -1.81 -19.89 -8.15
N LYS A 200 -1.75 -20.43 -9.37
CA LYS A 200 -2.74 -20.21 -10.41
C LYS A 200 -3.76 -21.37 -10.37
N PHE A 201 -5.00 -21.06 -10.03
CA PHE A 201 -6.06 -22.06 -9.82
C PHE A 201 -7.31 -21.84 -10.67
N SER A 202 -7.59 -20.61 -11.12
CA SER A 202 -8.78 -20.29 -11.91
C SER A 202 -8.53 -20.38 -13.42
N ASP A 203 -9.59 -20.19 -14.21
CA ASP A 203 -9.54 -20.13 -15.69
C ASP A 203 -9.13 -18.73 -16.23
N LEU A 204 -8.69 -17.80 -15.38
CA LEU A 204 -8.18 -16.51 -15.85
C LEU A 204 -6.96 -16.72 -16.75
N GLU A 205 -6.91 -16.05 -17.89
CA GLU A 205 -5.81 -16.13 -18.85
C GLU A 205 -4.62 -15.24 -18.40
N ILE A 206 -3.96 -15.64 -17.30
CA ILE A 206 -2.82 -14.95 -16.67
C ILE A 206 -1.76 -15.96 -16.30
N ASP A 207 -0.51 -15.54 -16.12
CA ASP A 207 0.61 -16.36 -15.65
C ASP A 207 1.01 -16.08 -14.20
N SER A 208 0.39 -15.07 -13.58
CA SER A 208 0.58 -14.73 -12.17
C SER A 208 -0.33 -15.56 -11.26
N ASP A 209 0.02 -15.64 -9.98
CA ASP A 209 -0.76 -16.35 -8.97
C ASP A 209 -2.09 -15.61 -8.73
N ASP A 210 -3.22 -16.35 -8.80
CA ASP A 210 -4.57 -15.79 -8.67
C ASP A 210 -5.28 -16.15 -7.36
N LEU A 211 -4.64 -16.97 -6.53
CA LEU A 211 -5.08 -17.32 -5.18
C LEU A 211 -3.89 -17.34 -4.24
N GLY A 212 -4.06 -16.72 -3.07
CA GLY A 212 -3.14 -16.81 -1.93
C GLY A 212 -3.90 -17.06 -0.63
N VAL A 213 -3.46 -18.04 0.16
CA VAL A 213 -4.02 -18.36 1.47
C VAL A 213 -2.91 -18.38 2.49
N TYR A 214 -3.07 -17.61 3.56
CA TYR A 214 -2.10 -17.52 4.64
C TYR A 214 -2.70 -17.95 5.97
N LEU A 215 -1.90 -18.62 6.78
CA LEU A 215 -2.16 -18.88 8.19
C LEU A 215 -1.02 -18.26 9.00
N LEU A 216 -1.35 -17.23 9.77
CA LEU A 216 -0.42 -16.48 10.61
C LEU A 216 -0.61 -16.91 12.07
N LYS A 217 0.44 -17.48 12.68
CA LYS A 217 0.40 -17.93 14.07
C LYS A 217 0.98 -16.85 14.98
N TYR A 218 0.20 -16.47 15.98
CA TYR A 218 0.60 -15.66 17.12
C TYR A 218 0.59 -16.53 18.38
N SER A 219 1.05 -16.01 19.52
CA SER A 219 1.08 -16.75 20.80
C SER A 219 -0.31 -17.25 21.22
N GLU A 220 -1.35 -16.42 21.03
CA GLU A 220 -2.71 -16.66 21.56
C GLU A 220 -3.80 -16.64 20.49
N LYS A 221 -3.44 -16.50 19.23
CA LYS A 221 -4.42 -16.42 18.12
C LYS A 221 -3.87 -16.96 16.81
N LEU A 222 -4.79 -17.35 15.94
CA LEU A 222 -4.53 -17.71 14.56
C LEU A 222 -5.27 -16.72 13.65
N ILE A 223 -4.59 -16.24 12.61
CA ILE A 223 -5.16 -15.33 11.62
C ILE A 223 -5.09 -15.98 10.25
N GLU A 224 -6.22 -15.99 9.53
CA GLU A 224 -6.35 -16.44 8.14
C GLU A 224 -6.43 -15.21 7.23
N ILE A 225 -5.67 -15.23 6.11
CA ILE A 225 -5.83 -14.25 5.03
C ILE A 225 -6.11 -15.03 3.74
N LEU A 226 -7.16 -14.64 3.02
CA LEU A 226 -7.50 -15.18 1.71
C LEU A 226 -7.53 -14.06 0.69
N LEU A 227 -6.76 -14.25 -0.39
CA LEU A 227 -6.62 -13.29 -1.50
C LEU A 227 -6.98 -14.00 -2.80
N ASP A 228 -7.86 -13.43 -3.62
CA ASP A 228 -8.14 -13.99 -4.94
C ASP A 228 -8.48 -12.94 -6.00
N TYR A 229 -8.30 -13.32 -7.28
CA TYR A 229 -8.62 -12.53 -8.46
C TYR A 229 -9.90 -12.97 -9.18
N PHE A 230 -10.64 -13.93 -8.64
CA PHE A 230 -11.77 -14.55 -9.34
C PHE A 230 -13.12 -14.42 -8.62
N GLY A 231 -13.19 -13.75 -7.47
CA GLY A 231 -14.43 -13.48 -6.78
C GLY A 231 -15.35 -12.58 -7.59
N ARG A 232 -16.56 -13.08 -7.94
CA ARG A 232 -17.51 -12.38 -8.82
C ARG A 232 -18.13 -11.13 -8.20
N LYS A 233 -18.25 -11.09 -6.88
CA LYS A 233 -18.64 -9.90 -6.12
C LYS A 233 -17.43 -9.46 -5.30
N ALA A 234 -17.02 -8.20 -5.49
CA ALA A 234 -15.93 -7.66 -4.70
C ALA A 234 -16.24 -7.75 -3.21
N ARG A 235 -15.27 -8.25 -2.45
CA ARG A 235 -15.33 -8.42 -0.99
C ARG A 235 -13.98 -8.02 -0.42
N ARG A 236 -13.96 -7.14 0.57
CA ARG A 236 -12.77 -6.76 1.32
C ARG A 236 -13.18 -6.56 2.77
N GLU A 237 -12.99 -7.60 3.55
CA GLU A 237 -13.52 -7.70 4.90
C GLU A 237 -12.49 -8.28 5.86
N ILE A 238 -12.61 -7.89 7.12
CA ILE A 238 -11.86 -8.46 8.24
C ILE A 238 -12.85 -8.85 9.33
N GLU A 239 -12.84 -10.10 9.75
CA GLU A 239 -13.68 -10.66 10.81
C GLU A 239 -12.82 -10.92 12.05
N LEU A 240 -13.20 -10.35 13.20
CA LEU A 240 -12.58 -10.56 14.50
C LEU A 240 -13.52 -11.39 15.36
N TYR A 241 -13.13 -12.58 15.73
CA TYR A 241 -13.92 -13.48 16.58
C TYR A 241 -13.60 -13.19 18.05
N CYS A 242 -14.57 -12.59 18.76
CA CYS A 242 -14.49 -12.26 20.17
C CYS A 242 -15.37 -13.18 21.00
N LYS A 243 -15.39 -13.00 22.33
CA LYS A 243 -16.13 -13.88 23.26
C LYS A 243 -17.63 -13.86 23.00
N ASP A 244 -18.24 -12.69 22.88
CA ASP A 244 -19.69 -12.54 22.89
C ASP A 244 -20.27 -12.15 21.52
N TYR A 245 -19.42 -11.80 20.54
CA TYR A 245 -19.79 -11.38 19.18
C TYR A 245 -18.62 -11.52 18.21
N THR A 246 -18.95 -11.42 16.93
CA THR A 246 -17.95 -11.23 15.85
C THR A 246 -18.02 -9.81 15.35
N ILE A 247 -16.87 -9.13 15.26
CA ILE A 247 -16.77 -7.83 14.62
C ILE A 247 -16.38 -8.06 13.17
N VAL A 248 -17.13 -7.45 12.25
CA VAL A 248 -16.79 -7.45 10.82
C VAL A 248 -16.51 -6.03 10.36
N GLY A 249 -15.31 -5.77 9.89
CA GLY A 249 -14.97 -4.54 9.19
C GLY A 249 -15.15 -4.74 7.69
N ASP A 250 -16.11 -4.05 7.09
CA ASP A 250 -16.31 -4.01 5.64
C ASP A 250 -15.61 -2.77 5.07
N LEU A 251 -14.47 -2.99 4.40
CA LEU A 251 -13.64 -1.92 3.85
C LEU A 251 -14.19 -1.35 2.53
N ILE A 252 -15.16 -2.02 1.91
CA ILE A 252 -15.81 -1.50 0.69
C ILE A 252 -16.94 -0.53 1.05
N ASN A 253 -17.74 -0.89 2.06
CA ASN A 253 -18.91 -0.11 2.47
C ASN A 253 -18.61 0.80 3.66
N ASN A 254 -17.38 0.84 4.17
CA ASN A 254 -16.96 1.62 5.34
C ASN A 254 -17.88 1.39 6.55
N THR A 255 -18.07 0.12 6.92
CA THR A 255 -19.00 -0.26 7.99
C THR A 255 -18.32 -1.21 8.97
N ILE A 256 -18.57 -1.02 10.26
CA ILE A 256 -18.30 -2.03 11.30
C ILE A 256 -19.62 -2.72 11.65
N ILE A 257 -19.64 -4.04 11.62
CA ILE A 257 -20.80 -4.85 11.92
C ILE A 257 -20.50 -5.72 13.13
N TYR A 258 -21.32 -5.64 14.17
CA TYR A 258 -21.28 -6.52 15.33
C TYR A 258 -22.33 -7.61 15.14
N ARG A 259 -21.90 -8.88 15.06
CA ARG A 259 -22.78 -10.05 14.92
C ARG A 259 -22.87 -10.77 16.25
N TYR A 260 -23.98 -10.60 16.94
CA TYR A 260 -24.33 -11.34 18.14
C TYR A 260 -25.07 -12.64 17.79
N SER A 261 -25.38 -13.47 18.78
CA SER A 261 -26.11 -14.73 18.58
C SER A 261 -27.56 -14.53 18.11
N ASP A 262 -28.19 -13.42 18.48
CA ASP A 262 -29.61 -13.13 18.29
C ASP A 262 -29.91 -11.87 17.48
N HIS A 263 -28.92 -10.99 17.27
CA HIS A 263 -29.11 -9.77 16.49
C HIS A 263 -27.79 -9.30 15.83
N ILE A 264 -27.90 -8.27 14.99
CA ILE A 264 -26.79 -7.60 14.32
C ILE A 264 -26.91 -6.10 14.58
N GLU A 265 -25.77 -5.48 14.87
CA GLU A 265 -25.63 -4.01 14.94
C GLU A 265 -24.68 -3.55 13.84
N GLU A 266 -25.03 -2.46 13.13
CA GLU A 266 -24.21 -1.87 12.10
C GLU A 266 -23.82 -0.45 12.49
N LEU A 267 -22.54 -0.15 12.38
CA LEU A 267 -21.96 1.18 12.58
C LEU A 267 -21.37 1.68 11.26
N PRO A 268 -22.13 2.45 10.48
CA PRO A 268 -21.58 3.10 9.30
C PRO A 268 -20.51 4.12 9.72
N LEU A 269 -19.38 4.09 9.04
CA LEU A 269 -18.30 5.03 9.25
C LEU A 269 -18.33 6.09 8.15
N LYS A 270 -17.88 7.29 8.51
CA LYS A 270 -17.82 8.38 7.54
C LYS A 270 -16.76 8.07 6.49
N GLU A 271 -17.09 8.29 5.22
CA GLU A 271 -16.08 8.25 4.15
C GLU A 271 -14.96 9.26 4.44
N ASP A 272 -13.74 8.79 4.35
CA ASP A 272 -12.53 9.60 4.41
C ASP A 272 -11.71 9.43 3.12
N ASN A 273 -10.74 10.29 2.92
CA ASN A 273 -9.82 10.16 1.80
C ASN A 273 -8.49 9.59 2.30
N ASP A 274 -8.43 8.27 2.38
CA ASP A 274 -7.29 7.51 2.90
C ASP A 274 -5.95 8.01 2.36
N PHE A 275 -5.87 8.32 1.07
CA PHE A 275 -4.66 8.83 0.43
C PHE A 275 -4.29 10.25 0.85
N VAL A 276 -5.29 11.13 1.05
CA VAL A 276 -5.04 12.48 1.56
C VAL A 276 -4.56 12.43 3.00
N ASP A 277 -5.18 11.59 3.82
CA ASP A 277 -4.83 11.48 5.23
C ASP A 277 -3.49 10.76 5.43
N GLU A 278 -3.15 9.83 4.56
CA GLU A 278 -1.81 9.23 4.47
C GLU A 278 -0.74 10.28 4.15
N ILE A 279 -0.96 11.14 3.15
CA ILE A 279 0.01 12.21 2.81
C ILE A 279 0.15 13.21 3.96
N LYS A 280 -0.95 13.60 4.63
CA LYS A 280 -0.88 14.46 5.84
C LYS A 280 -0.05 13.81 6.94
N ALA A 281 -0.26 12.52 7.18
CA ALA A 281 0.49 11.77 8.17
C ALA A 281 1.98 11.70 7.81
N PHE A 282 2.31 11.45 6.55
CA PHE A 282 3.69 11.49 6.07
C PHE A 282 4.34 12.86 6.26
N LEU A 283 3.64 13.95 5.93
CA LEU A 283 4.16 15.31 6.18
C LEU A 283 4.42 15.54 7.66
N ALA A 284 3.51 15.12 8.54
CA ALA A 284 3.70 15.19 9.99
C ALA A 284 4.91 14.37 10.47
N MET A 285 5.22 13.24 9.81
CA MET A 285 6.44 12.46 10.08
C MET A 285 7.69 13.24 9.67
N THR A 286 7.68 13.93 8.52
CA THR A 286 8.83 14.73 8.06
C THR A 286 9.11 15.95 8.95
N GLU A 287 8.09 16.45 9.63
CA GLU A 287 8.18 17.54 10.62
C GLU A 287 8.53 17.04 12.04
N GLY A 288 8.62 15.72 12.25
CA GLY A 288 8.93 15.12 13.55
C GLY A 288 7.75 15.12 14.55
N SER A 289 6.54 15.50 14.12
CA SER A 289 5.33 15.52 14.95
C SER A 289 4.62 14.15 15.00
N ARG A 290 5.03 13.19 14.15
CA ARG A 290 4.54 11.81 14.09
C ARG A 290 5.69 10.84 13.87
N ILE A 291 5.59 9.65 14.45
CA ILE A 291 6.53 8.54 14.24
C ILE A 291 6.22 7.87 12.89
N ASN A 292 7.28 7.51 12.13
CA ASN A 292 7.13 6.64 10.96
C ASN A 292 6.92 5.20 11.43
N ASP A 293 5.73 4.68 11.22
CA ASP A 293 5.31 3.32 11.59
C ASP A 293 5.31 2.35 10.41
N ASN A 294 5.76 2.80 9.23
CA ASN A 294 5.90 1.98 8.02
C ASN A 294 7.13 2.39 7.20
N ASP A 295 8.31 2.21 7.79
CA ASP A 295 9.57 2.44 7.07
C ASP A 295 9.91 1.29 6.11
N ILE A 296 11.00 1.46 5.35
CA ILE A 296 11.46 0.46 4.36
C ILE A 296 11.75 -0.89 5.04
N GLU A 297 12.32 -0.90 6.24
CA GLU A 297 12.67 -2.13 6.95
C GLU A 297 11.41 -2.91 7.32
N HIS A 298 10.42 -2.23 7.95
CA HIS A 298 9.14 -2.83 8.28
C HIS A 298 8.39 -3.32 7.05
N ALA A 299 8.30 -2.51 6.00
CA ALA A 299 7.63 -2.88 4.76
C ALA A 299 8.31 -4.05 4.03
N ASN A 300 9.64 -4.15 4.12
CA ASN A 300 10.39 -5.29 3.59
C ASN A 300 10.13 -6.57 4.41
N GLU A 301 9.99 -6.48 5.73
CA GLU A 301 9.57 -7.63 6.56
C GLU A 301 8.13 -8.07 6.22
N VAL A 302 7.19 -7.15 6.02
CA VAL A 302 5.84 -7.46 5.54
C VAL A 302 5.88 -8.16 4.18
N LEU A 303 6.73 -7.70 3.25
CA LEU A 303 6.94 -8.32 1.95
C LEU A 303 7.54 -9.73 2.08
N LYS A 304 8.49 -9.95 3.00
CA LYS A 304 9.03 -11.29 3.31
C LYS A 304 7.92 -12.24 3.77
N LEU A 305 7.01 -11.78 4.63
CA LEU A 305 5.87 -12.59 5.07
C LEU A 305 4.93 -12.92 3.90
N ALA A 306 4.61 -11.92 3.06
CA ALA A 306 3.69 -12.08 1.92
C ALA A 306 4.22 -13.07 0.87
N LEU A 307 5.53 -13.14 0.65
CA LEU A 307 6.15 -14.01 -0.36
C LEU A 307 6.77 -15.30 0.22
N LYS A 308 6.69 -15.50 1.55
CA LYS A 308 7.22 -16.71 2.21
C LYS A 308 6.32 -17.89 1.89
N ARG A 309 6.74 -18.75 1.00
CA ARG A 309 6.07 -20.02 0.70
C ARG A 309 6.50 -21.09 1.71
N GLY A 310 5.53 -21.91 2.14
CA GLY A 310 5.72 -23.02 3.06
C GLY A 310 6.45 -24.21 2.45
#